data_aa7b30b1cc228efc4dab424abd07a664
#
_entry.id   aa7b30b1cc228efc4dab424abd07a664
#
_cell.length_a   1.000
_cell.length_b   1.000
_cell.length_c   1.000
_cell.angle_alpha   90.00
_cell.angle_beta   90.00
_cell.angle_gamma   90.00
#
_symmetry.space_group_name_H-M   'P 1'
#
loop_
_entity.id
_entity.type
_entity.pdbx_description
1 polymer ?
#
loop_
_entity_poly.entity_id
_entity_poly.type
_entity_poly.pdbx_seq_one_letter_code
_entity_poly.pdbx_strand_id
1 'polypeptide(L)'
;MSLKRIQAVLLAAMFLPVATAAQNVPQTASSQTAPDFRVVVLGHFDAEVLADFNQRVRNYVELRRIAERGIPPLRITENPDEIIRSERTLTRRIREVRGSSDRGQIFSRQMERELQELFMIVVDSATLSAIMDDGPDEFDIDVNEAYARDKSLATMPPNILLLLPALAEDMEYRFVGRHLIVRDVRANMIVDEIPYALSCEQCVLPSGERDDDEGNQGHREKGSK
;
A
#
# COMPACT_ATOMS: atom_id res chain seq x y z
N MET A 1 72.18 21.18 -19.21
CA MET A 1 72.27 22.57 -19.62
C MET A 1 70.83 23.09 -19.72
N SER A 2 70.34 24.00 -18.99
CA SER A 2 70.59 25.26 -18.42
C SER A 2 69.47 25.59 -17.42
N LEU A 3 69.83 25.97 -16.23
CA LEU A 3 68.98 26.57 -15.19
C LEU A 3 68.40 27.90 -15.69
N LYS A 4 67.15 28.18 -15.42
CA LYS A 4 66.66 29.53 -15.21
C LYS A 4 65.80 29.61 -13.95
N ARG A 5 66.38 30.25 -12.95
CA ARG A 5 65.74 30.73 -11.71
C ARG A 5 64.77 31.84 -12.07
N ILE A 6 63.54 31.77 -11.50
CA ILE A 6 62.71 32.99 -11.38
C ILE A 6 62.31 33.14 -9.92
N GLN A 7 62.60 34.33 -9.43
CA GLN A 7 62.53 34.81 -8.07
C GLN A 7 61.12 34.95 -7.56
N ALA A 8 60.96 34.58 -6.31
CA ALA A 8 59.75 34.83 -5.53
C ALA A 8 59.67 36.31 -5.12
N VAL A 9 58.54 36.95 -5.39
CA VAL A 9 58.19 38.26 -4.83
C VAL A 9 57.19 37.98 -3.68
N LEU A 10 57.70 38.22 -2.45
CA LEU A 10 56.89 38.22 -1.23
C LEU A 10 56.13 39.55 -1.18
N LEU A 11 54.76 39.44 -1.28
CA LEU A 11 53.84 40.51 -0.93
C LEU A 11 53.23 40.16 0.44
N ALA A 12 53.76 40.88 1.46
CA ALA A 12 53.20 40.83 2.82
C ALA A 12 51.93 41.67 2.86
N ALA A 13 50.77 41.03 2.92
CA ALA A 13 49.50 41.69 3.23
C ALA A 13 49.21 41.54 4.72
N MET A 14 49.23 42.68 5.42
CA MET A 14 48.84 42.81 6.81
C MET A 14 47.31 42.60 6.90
N PHE A 15 46.90 41.48 7.46
CA PHE A 15 45.51 41.27 7.88
C PHE A 15 45.36 41.68 9.36
N LEU A 16 44.60 42.74 9.59
CA LEU A 16 44.11 43.11 10.91
C LEU A 16 43.00 42.11 11.33
N PRO A 17 43.01 41.57 12.56
CA PRO A 17 41.94 40.73 13.02
C PRO A 17 40.71 41.59 13.38
N VAL A 18 39.62 41.44 12.63
CA VAL A 18 38.31 41.91 13.06
C VAL A 18 37.80 40.92 14.09
N ALA A 19 37.71 41.37 15.36
CA ALA A 19 37.10 40.60 16.43
C ALA A 19 35.57 40.54 16.19
N THR A 20 35.07 39.46 15.61
CA THR A 20 33.67 39.14 15.56
C THR A 20 33.26 38.56 16.93
N ALA A 21 32.46 39.32 17.68
CA ALA A 21 31.84 38.86 18.90
C ALA A 21 30.90 37.71 18.56
N ALA A 22 31.28 36.49 18.92
CA ALA A 22 30.40 35.31 18.83
C ALA A 22 29.27 35.48 19.84
N GLN A 23 28.08 35.78 19.37
CA GLN A 23 26.88 35.71 20.18
C GLN A 23 26.59 34.22 20.47
N ASN A 24 26.85 33.82 21.69
CA ASN A 24 26.42 32.55 22.24
C ASN A 24 24.85 32.56 22.33
N VAL A 25 24.20 32.06 21.29
CA VAL A 25 22.80 31.65 21.38
C VAL A 25 22.80 30.26 22.04
N PRO A 26 22.16 30.09 23.21
CA PRO A 26 22.01 28.76 23.77
C PRO A 26 21.10 27.94 22.85
N GLN A 27 21.70 27.06 22.06
CA GLN A 27 20.94 26.00 21.37
C GLN A 27 20.53 24.95 22.39
N THR A 28 19.43 25.19 23.08
CA THR A 28 18.62 24.13 23.70
C THR A 28 17.83 23.46 22.57
N ALA A 29 18.52 22.80 21.67
CA ALA A 29 17.89 21.82 20.80
C ALA A 29 17.61 20.59 21.66
N SER A 30 16.46 20.59 22.30
CA SER A 30 15.82 19.35 22.74
C SER A 30 15.62 18.52 21.47
N SER A 31 16.52 17.59 21.20
CA SER A 31 16.30 16.51 20.25
C SER A 31 15.20 15.63 20.83
N GLN A 32 13.95 16.09 20.72
CA GLN A 32 12.82 15.18 20.76
C GLN A 32 12.97 14.33 19.51
N THR A 33 13.65 13.20 19.67
CA THR A 33 13.59 12.12 18.69
C THR A 33 12.10 11.82 18.52
N ALA A 34 11.52 12.20 17.38
CA ALA A 34 10.17 11.80 17.04
C ALA A 34 10.10 10.29 17.25
N PRO A 35 9.12 9.76 17.98
CA PRO A 35 9.01 8.33 18.19
C PRO A 35 9.04 7.67 16.81
N ASP A 36 9.87 6.64 16.67
CA ASP A 36 9.92 5.86 15.43
C ASP A 36 8.50 5.35 15.19
N PHE A 37 7.85 5.91 14.18
CA PHE A 37 6.45 5.66 13.87
C PHE A 37 6.18 4.15 13.69
N ARG A 38 7.19 3.41 13.23
CA ARG A 38 7.17 1.96 13.15
C ARG A 38 7.06 1.27 14.50
N VAL A 39 7.75 1.77 15.53
CA VAL A 39 7.71 1.20 16.88
C VAL A 39 6.34 1.43 17.53
N VAL A 40 5.76 2.63 17.31
CA VAL A 40 4.43 2.97 17.82
C VAL A 40 3.36 2.11 17.17
N VAL A 41 3.51 1.78 15.90
CA VAL A 41 2.49 1.06 15.12
C VAL A 41 2.60 -0.46 15.29
N LEU A 42 3.81 -1.02 15.37
CA LEU A 42 3.97 -2.44 15.71
C LEU A 42 3.46 -2.74 17.14
N GLY A 43 3.38 -1.71 18.02
CA GLY A 43 2.72 -1.79 19.31
C GLY A 43 1.19 -1.78 19.25
N HIS A 44 0.59 -1.54 18.07
CA HIS A 44 -0.87 -1.61 17.89
C HIS A 44 -1.35 -3.07 17.83
N PHE A 45 -0.56 -3.95 17.22
CA PHE A 45 -0.92 -5.37 17.10
C PHE A 45 -0.53 -6.14 18.36
N ASP A 46 -1.43 -7.02 18.80
CA ASP A 46 -1.09 -8.01 19.80
C ASP A 46 0.05 -8.92 19.29
N ALA A 47 1.03 -9.17 20.12
CA ALA A 47 2.22 -9.96 19.74
C ALA A 47 1.88 -11.39 19.29
N GLU A 48 0.85 -12.00 19.90
CA GLU A 48 0.40 -13.35 19.54
C GLU A 48 -0.32 -13.34 18.18
N VAL A 49 -1.13 -12.30 17.93
CA VAL A 49 -1.83 -12.10 16.64
C VAL A 49 -0.83 -11.88 15.51
N LEU A 50 0.19 -11.07 15.77
CA LEU A 50 1.26 -10.85 14.81
C LEU A 50 2.09 -12.12 14.55
N ALA A 51 2.36 -12.92 15.59
CA ALA A 51 3.06 -14.20 15.46
C ALA A 51 2.24 -15.21 14.64
N ASP A 52 0.92 -15.30 14.88
CA ASP A 52 0.00 -16.15 14.10
C ASP A 52 -0.06 -15.72 12.65
N PHE A 53 -0.21 -14.42 12.38
CA PHE A 53 -0.17 -13.86 11.02
C PHE A 53 1.13 -14.25 10.29
N ASN A 54 2.28 -14.02 10.91
CA ASN A 54 3.57 -14.36 10.33
C ASN A 54 3.70 -15.87 10.07
N GLN A 55 3.13 -16.73 10.94
CA GLN A 55 3.12 -18.17 10.71
C GLN A 55 2.24 -18.57 9.52
N ARG A 56 1.08 -17.93 9.35
CA ARG A 56 0.16 -18.15 8.22
C ARG A 56 0.79 -17.74 6.89
N VAL A 57 1.48 -16.60 6.87
CA VAL A 57 2.26 -16.16 5.70
C VAL A 57 3.34 -17.18 5.34
N ARG A 58 4.12 -17.68 6.33
CA ARG A 58 5.13 -18.73 6.10
C ARG A 58 4.51 -20.02 5.55
N ASN A 59 3.38 -20.44 6.10
CA ASN A 59 2.66 -21.63 5.64
C ASN A 59 2.24 -21.51 4.18
N TYR A 60 1.73 -20.34 3.79
CA TYR A 60 1.39 -20.07 2.40
C TYR A 60 2.62 -20.11 1.48
N VAL A 61 3.74 -19.51 1.89
CA VAL A 61 4.99 -19.54 1.12
C VAL A 61 5.49 -20.96 0.90
N GLU A 62 5.44 -21.83 1.93
CA GLU A 62 5.82 -23.23 1.78
C GLU A 62 4.87 -23.98 0.85
N LEU A 63 3.57 -23.73 0.94
CA LEU A 63 2.59 -24.29 0.02
C LEU A 63 2.87 -23.85 -1.43
N ARG A 64 3.12 -22.57 -1.67
CA ARG A 64 3.52 -22.03 -2.97
C ARG A 64 4.78 -22.73 -3.50
N ARG A 65 5.80 -22.89 -2.66
CA ARG A 65 7.04 -23.61 -3.04
C ARG A 65 6.78 -25.07 -3.44
N ILE A 66 5.83 -25.74 -2.80
CA ILE A 66 5.40 -27.09 -3.22
C ILE A 66 4.73 -27.04 -4.58
N ALA A 67 3.84 -26.07 -4.80
CA ALA A 67 3.14 -25.88 -6.08
C ALA A 67 4.10 -25.56 -7.24
N GLU A 68 5.18 -24.85 -6.96
CA GLU A 68 6.22 -24.49 -7.95
C GLU A 68 7.09 -25.67 -8.40
N ARG A 69 7.10 -26.79 -7.66
CA ARG A 69 7.93 -27.94 -8.02
C ARG A 69 7.57 -28.48 -9.39
N GLY A 70 8.59 -28.55 -10.25
CA GLY A 70 8.43 -29.04 -11.62
C GLY A 70 7.87 -28.00 -12.61
N ILE A 71 7.62 -26.78 -12.17
CA ILE A 71 7.33 -25.66 -13.07
C ILE A 71 8.68 -25.06 -13.49
N PRO A 72 9.00 -24.97 -14.79
CA PRO A 72 10.20 -24.27 -15.23
C PRO A 72 10.14 -22.80 -14.79
N PRO A 73 11.26 -22.23 -14.30
CA PRO A 73 11.29 -20.83 -13.95
C PRO A 73 10.99 -19.98 -15.18
N LEU A 74 10.16 -18.93 -14.99
CA LEU A 74 9.91 -17.96 -16.04
C LEU A 74 11.23 -17.26 -16.38
N ARG A 75 11.64 -17.36 -17.65
CA ARG A 75 12.79 -16.60 -18.16
C ARG A 75 12.38 -15.13 -18.31
N ILE A 76 13.36 -14.24 -18.30
CA ILE A 76 13.13 -12.84 -18.66
C ILE A 76 12.57 -12.82 -20.07
N THR A 77 11.36 -12.31 -20.23
CA THR A 77 10.63 -12.26 -21.49
C THR A 77 9.84 -10.96 -21.58
N GLU A 78 9.74 -10.43 -22.79
CA GLU A 78 8.86 -9.30 -23.11
C GLU A 78 7.50 -9.79 -23.68
N ASN A 79 7.32 -11.10 -23.80
CA ASN A 79 6.10 -11.69 -24.33
C ASN A 79 5.03 -11.83 -23.24
N PRO A 80 3.95 -11.02 -23.28
CA PRO A 80 2.89 -11.06 -22.25
C PRO A 80 2.21 -12.44 -22.15
N ASP A 81 2.11 -13.18 -23.26
CA ASP A 81 1.45 -14.50 -23.25
C ASP A 81 2.26 -15.55 -22.48
N GLU A 82 3.58 -15.41 -22.42
CA GLU A 82 4.42 -16.30 -21.61
C GLU A 82 4.23 -16.01 -20.13
N ILE A 83 4.15 -14.74 -19.76
CA ILE A 83 3.86 -14.30 -18.38
C ILE A 83 2.51 -14.86 -17.97
N ILE A 84 1.47 -14.62 -18.76
CA ILE A 84 0.09 -15.07 -18.48
C ILE A 84 0.01 -16.59 -18.35
N ARG A 85 0.70 -17.34 -19.20
CA ARG A 85 0.74 -18.82 -19.11
C ARG A 85 1.43 -19.29 -17.85
N SER A 86 2.53 -18.64 -17.46
CA SER A 86 3.26 -18.96 -16.23
C SER A 86 2.39 -18.72 -15.00
N GLU A 87 1.77 -17.55 -14.90
CA GLU A 87 0.86 -17.20 -13.81
C GLU A 87 -0.32 -18.19 -13.71
N ARG A 88 -1.02 -18.47 -14.81
CA ARG A 88 -2.12 -19.45 -14.85
C ARG A 88 -1.69 -20.84 -14.43
N THR A 89 -0.48 -21.24 -14.81
CA THR A 89 0.06 -22.55 -14.43
C THR A 89 0.29 -22.61 -12.94
N LEU A 90 0.91 -21.57 -12.37
CA LEU A 90 1.19 -21.49 -10.95
C LEU A 90 -0.11 -21.40 -10.14
N THR A 91 -1.05 -20.53 -10.53
CA THR A 91 -2.37 -20.42 -9.89
C THR A 91 -3.08 -21.76 -9.81
N ARG A 92 -3.15 -22.50 -10.93
CA ARG A 92 -3.77 -23.83 -10.95
C ARG A 92 -3.08 -24.78 -9.98
N ARG A 93 -1.76 -24.81 -9.93
CA ARG A 93 -0.99 -25.69 -9.05
C ARG A 93 -1.17 -25.32 -7.59
N ILE A 94 -1.22 -24.01 -7.28
CA ILE A 94 -1.51 -23.56 -5.91
C ILE A 94 -2.89 -24.05 -5.50
N ARG A 95 -3.90 -23.92 -6.35
CA ARG A 95 -5.26 -24.41 -6.08
C ARG A 95 -5.30 -25.93 -5.86
N GLU A 96 -4.58 -26.70 -6.67
CA GLU A 96 -4.50 -28.17 -6.52
C GLU A 96 -3.92 -28.56 -5.15
N VAL A 97 -2.89 -27.85 -4.68
CA VAL A 97 -2.25 -28.11 -3.39
C VAL A 97 -3.07 -27.56 -2.21
N ARG A 98 -3.69 -26.41 -2.40
CA ARG A 98 -4.43 -25.67 -1.35
C ARG A 98 -5.84 -26.26 -1.14
N GLY A 99 -6.43 -26.85 -2.17
CA GLY A 99 -7.80 -27.31 -2.17
C GLY A 99 -8.80 -26.14 -2.20
N SER A 100 -10.02 -26.38 -1.72
CA SER A 100 -11.02 -25.34 -1.49
C SER A 100 -10.57 -24.53 -0.28
N SER A 101 -10.00 -23.36 -0.53
CA SER A 101 -9.60 -22.44 0.53
C SER A 101 -10.52 -21.26 0.53
N ASP A 102 -11.21 -21.11 1.63
CA ASP A 102 -11.99 -19.93 1.91
C ASP A 102 -11.09 -18.81 2.47
N ARG A 103 -11.68 -17.66 2.61
CA ARG A 103 -11.12 -16.50 3.31
C ARG A 103 -10.64 -16.84 4.73
N GLY A 104 -9.64 -16.12 5.24
CA GLY A 104 -9.19 -16.25 6.62
C GLY A 104 -7.98 -17.17 6.82
N GLN A 105 -7.28 -17.53 5.74
CA GLN A 105 -6.05 -18.33 5.84
C GLN A 105 -4.82 -17.49 6.17
N ILE A 106 -4.75 -16.25 5.72
CA ILE A 106 -3.72 -15.28 6.09
C ILE A 106 -4.22 -14.40 7.22
N PHE A 107 -5.41 -13.82 7.07
CA PHE A 107 -6.02 -12.97 8.06
C PHE A 107 -6.89 -13.80 9.01
N SER A 108 -6.42 -14.05 10.22
CA SER A 108 -7.29 -14.57 11.27
C SER A 108 -8.37 -13.53 11.61
N ARG A 109 -9.49 -13.95 12.18
CA ARG A 109 -10.54 -13.02 12.62
C ARG A 109 -10.04 -11.95 13.60
N GLN A 110 -8.99 -12.26 14.35
CA GLN A 110 -8.41 -11.30 15.28
C GLN A 110 -7.53 -10.30 14.52
N MET A 111 -6.69 -10.74 13.59
CA MET A 111 -5.93 -9.85 12.71
C MET A 111 -6.87 -8.96 11.88
N GLU A 112 -7.98 -9.49 11.38
CA GLU A 112 -9.00 -8.72 10.67
C GLU A 112 -9.53 -7.56 11.53
N ARG A 113 -9.90 -7.83 12.79
CA ARG A 113 -10.37 -6.77 13.71
C ARG A 113 -9.31 -5.72 14.00
N GLU A 114 -8.08 -6.15 14.31
CA GLU A 114 -6.99 -5.23 14.62
C GLU A 114 -6.62 -4.33 13.43
N LEU A 115 -6.66 -4.87 12.20
CA LEU A 115 -6.47 -4.08 10.99
C LEU A 115 -7.63 -3.11 10.74
N GLN A 116 -8.88 -3.53 10.95
CA GLN A 116 -10.02 -2.63 10.84
C GLN A 116 -9.97 -1.50 11.85
N GLU A 117 -9.62 -1.78 13.12
CA GLU A 117 -9.41 -0.79 14.17
C GLU A 117 -8.28 0.19 13.81
N LEU A 118 -7.16 -0.33 13.28
CA LEU A 118 -6.06 0.50 12.80
C LEU A 118 -6.52 1.45 11.70
N PHE A 119 -7.24 0.94 10.70
CA PHE A 119 -7.72 1.77 9.59
C PHE A 119 -8.71 2.84 10.03
N MET A 120 -9.57 2.56 11.00
CA MET A 120 -10.45 3.57 11.58
C MET A 120 -9.69 4.74 12.21
N ILE A 121 -8.46 4.50 12.71
CA ILE A 121 -7.63 5.54 13.32
C ILE A 121 -6.83 6.32 12.27
N VAL A 122 -6.30 5.64 11.24
CA VAL A 122 -5.29 6.21 10.36
C VAL A 122 -5.81 6.65 8.99
N VAL A 123 -7.01 6.18 8.59
CA VAL A 123 -7.61 6.51 7.30
C VAL A 123 -8.64 7.61 7.51
N ASP A 124 -8.28 8.83 7.13
CA ASP A 124 -9.20 9.95 7.08
C ASP A 124 -10.00 9.97 5.75
N SER A 125 -10.94 10.89 5.64
CA SER A 125 -11.80 11.03 4.46
C SER A 125 -10.99 11.32 3.18
N ALA A 126 -9.91 12.08 3.27
CA ALA A 126 -9.08 12.41 2.12
C ALA A 126 -8.29 11.17 1.64
N THR A 127 -7.73 10.41 2.57
CA THR A 127 -7.03 9.14 2.27
C THR A 127 -8.01 8.13 1.68
N LEU A 128 -9.22 8.01 2.25
CA LEU A 128 -10.26 7.11 1.72
C LEU A 128 -10.64 7.52 0.30
N SER A 129 -10.89 8.80 0.05
CA SER A 129 -11.21 9.30 -1.31
C SER A 129 -10.09 8.96 -2.30
N ALA A 130 -8.83 9.20 -1.93
CA ALA A 130 -7.69 8.88 -2.78
C ALA A 130 -7.58 7.38 -3.10
N ILE A 131 -7.87 6.49 -2.12
CA ILE A 131 -7.90 5.06 -2.36
C ILE A 131 -9.02 4.69 -3.33
N MET A 132 -10.21 5.26 -3.14
CA MET A 132 -11.37 4.99 -4.00
C MET A 132 -11.19 5.53 -5.42
N ASP A 133 -10.54 6.68 -5.58
CA ASP A 133 -10.29 7.32 -6.89
C ASP A 133 -9.21 6.59 -7.71
N ASP A 134 -8.17 6.05 -7.03
CA ASP A 134 -7.06 5.30 -7.67
C ASP A 134 -7.39 3.81 -7.87
N GLY A 135 -8.39 3.32 -7.14
CA GLY A 135 -8.79 1.91 -7.14
C GLY A 135 -9.60 1.50 -8.36
N PRO A 136 -9.70 0.21 -8.62
CA PRO A 136 -10.69 -0.31 -9.55
C PRO A 136 -12.09 -0.12 -8.96
N ASP A 137 -13.08 -0.02 -9.86
CA ASP A 137 -14.46 -0.21 -9.44
C ASP A 137 -14.59 -1.52 -8.66
N GLU A 138 -15.49 -1.53 -7.67
CA GLU A 138 -15.74 -2.73 -6.88
C GLU A 138 -16.14 -3.89 -7.80
N PHE A 139 -15.52 -5.03 -7.61
CA PHE A 139 -15.81 -6.26 -8.34
C PHE A 139 -15.81 -7.44 -7.36
N ASP A 140 -16.40 -8.56 -7.77
CA ASP A 140 -16.44 -9.77 -6.95
C ASP A 140 -15.02 -10.27 -6.67
N ILE A 141 -14.66 -10.35 -5.38
CA ILE A 141 -13.38 -10.83 -4.92
C ILE A 141 -13.52 -12.31 -4.55
N ASP A 142 -12.87 -13.15 -5.34
CA ASP A 142 -12.83 -14.57 -5.08
C ASP A 142 -11.44 -14.99 -4.60
N VAL A 143 -11.35 -15.45 -3.35
CA VAL A 143 -10.12 -16.04 -2.81
C VAL A 143 -9.77 -17.30 -3.60
N ASN A 144 -8.49 -17.51 -3.88
CA ASN A 144 -7.96 -18.54 -4.78
C ASN A 144 -8.14 -18.28 -6.29
N GLU A 145 -8.77 -17.19 -6.67
CA GLU A 145 -8.92 -16.82 -8.07
C GLU A 145 -7.84 -15.82 -8.52
N ALA A 146 -7.64 -15.76 -9.83
CA ALA A 146 -6.73 -14.78 -10.40
C ALA A 146 -7.32 -13.38 -10.27
N TYR A 147 -6.48 -12.42 -9.90
CA TYR A 147 -6.86 -11.00 -9.97
C TYR A 147 -7.24 -10.63 -11.40
N ALA A 148 -8.37 -9.97 -11.58
CA ALA A 148 -8.89 -9.60 -12.87
C ALA A 148 -7.93 -8.68 -13.63
N ARG A 149 -7.50 -9.08 -14.83
CA ARG A 149 -6.46 -8.38 -15.60
C ARG A 149 -6.93 -7.07 -16.24
N ASP A 150 -8.23 -6.94 -16.43
CA ASP A 150 -8.89 -5.73 -16.94
C ASP A 150 -9.11 -4.68 -15.85
N LYS A 151 -8.81 -5.02 -14.60
CA LYS A 151 -8.91 -4.11 -13.46
C LYS A 151 -7.55 -3.49 -13.15
N SER A 152 -7.57 -2.19 -12.84
CA SER A 152 -6.38 -1.48 -12.37
C SER A 152 -5.91 -2.03 -11.02
N LEU A 153 -4.62 -1.92 -10.76
CA LEU A 153 -4.04 -2.18 -9.45
C LEU A 153 -3.87 -0.85 -8.74
N ALA A 154 -4.74 -0.57 -7.78
CA ALA A 154 -4.58 0.63 -6.96
C ALA A 154 -3.23 0.66 -6.25
N THR A 155 -2.64 1.84 -6.14
CA THR A 155 -1.43 2.04 -5.38
C THR A 155 -1.74 1.99 -3.89
N MET A 156 -1.05 1.12 -3.13
CA MET A 156 -1.18 1.13 -1.67
C MET A 156 -0.55 2.42 -1.12
N PRO A 157 -1.30 3.27 -0.39
CA PRO A 157 -0.74 4.49 0.18
C PRO A 157 0.46 4.18 1.09
N PRO A 158 1.62 4.84 0.89
CA PRO A 158 2.84 4.51 1.62
C PRO A 158 2.71 4.65 3.14
N ASN A 159 1.95 5.61 3.63
CA ASN A 159 1.65 5.80 5.04
C ASN A 159 0.90 4.59 5.63
N ILE A 160 -0.05 4.02 4.91
CA ILE A 160 -0.76 2.80 5.32
C ILE A 160 0.17 1.59 5.23
N LEU A 161 0.90 1.44 4.12
CA LEU A 161 1.79 0.30 3.93
C LEU A 161 2.83 0.16 5.05
N LEU A 162 3.33 1.29 5.57
CA LEU A 162 4.29 1.30 6.68
C LEU A 162 3.70 0.76 8.00
N LEU A 163 2.38 0.77 8.13
CA LEU A 163 1.67 0.33 9.33
C LEU A 163 1.28 -1.16 9.27
N LEU A 164 1.28 -1.74 8.08
CA LEU A 164 0.89 -3.14 7.89
C LEU A 164 2.03 -4.10 8.27
N PRO A 165 1.70 -5.29 8.79
CA PRO A 165 2.68 -6.34 8.99
C PRO A 165 3.41 -6.68 7.68
N ALA A 166 4.68 -7.06 7.77
CA ALA A 166 5.46 -7.41 6.58
C ALA A 166 4.93 -8.69 5.93
N LEU A 167 4.75 -8.67 4.61
CA LEU A 167 4.49 -9.85 3.81
C LEU A 167 5.80 -10.49 3.32
N ALA A 168 5.72 -11.72 2.85
CA ALA A 168 6.82 -12.38 2.17
C ALA A 168 7.05 -11.76 0.78
N GLU A 169 8.23 -12.05 0.21
CA GLU A 169 8.56 -11.69 -1.16
C GLU A 169 7.49 -12.21 -2.15
N ASP A 170 7.20 -11.43 -3.17
CA ASP A 170 6.15 -11.70 -4.17
C ASP A 170 4.71 -11.68 -3.62
N MET A 171 4.49 -11.19 -2.42
CA MET A 171 3.16 -10.94 -1.87
C MET A 171 2.97 -9.44 -1.63
N GLU A 172 1.77 -8.95 -1.86
CA GLU A 172 1.45 -7.54 -1.69
C GLU A 172 0.04 -7.32 -1.14
N TYR A 173 -0.13 -6.20 -0.44
CA TYR A 173 -1.45 -5.69 -0.06
C TYR A 173 -2.01 -4.81 -1.18
N ARG A 174 -3.31 -4.93 -1.43
CA ARG A 174 -4.04 -4.04 -2.33
C ARG A 174 -5.41 -3.72 -1.77
N PHE A 175 -5.91 -2.54 -2.09
CA PHE A 175 -7.32 -2.23 -1.88
C PHE A 175 -8.11 -2.51 -3.17
N VAL A 176 -9.30 -3.06 -3.01
CA VAL A 176 -10.32 -3.21 -4.05
C VAL A 176 -11.60 -2.61 -3.48
N GLY A 177 -11.94 -1.42 -3.91
CA GLY A 177 -12.93 -0.64 -3.20
C GLY A 177 -12.56 -0.52 -1.71
N ARG A 178 -13.44 -0.96 -0.83
CA ARG A 178 -13.21 -0.94 0.63
C ARG A 178 -12.57 -2.22 1.18
N HIS A 179 -12.28 -3.18 0.34
CA HIS A 179 -11.69 -4.47 0.73
C HIS A 179 -10.18 -4.39 0.75
N LEU A 180 -9.55 -5.04 1.73
CA LEU A 180 -8.11 -5.27 1.73
C LEU A 180 -7.83 -6.69 1.26
N ILE A 181 -7.03 -6.85 0.22
CA ILE A 181 -6.60 -8.17 -0.26
C ILE A 181 -5.11 -8.38 -0.06
N VAL A 182 -4.72 -9.64 0.07
CA VAL A 182 -3.35 -10.11 -0.15
C VAL A 182 -3.30 -10.79 -1.50
N ARG A 183 -2.41 -10.31 -2.37
CA ARG A 183 -2.18 -10.87 -3.70
C ARG A 183 -0.80 -11.52 -3.78
N ASP A 184 -0.75 -12.70 -4.38
CA ASP A 184 0.49 -13.31 -4.85
C ASP A 184 0.80 -12.76 -6.25
N VAL A 185 1.89 -12.02 -6.37
CA VAL A 185 2.28 -11.33 -7.62
C VAL A 185 2.67 -12.33 -8.71
N ARG A 186 3.37 -13.42 -8.34
CA ARG A 186 3.85 -14.44 -9.30
C ARG A 186 2.73 -15.30 -9.88
N ALA A 187 1.73 -15.57 -9.06
CA ALA A 187 0.54 -16.32 -9.48
C ALA A 187 -0.56 -15.40 -10.02
N ASN A 188 -0.43 -14.08 -9.84
CA ASN A 188 -1.52 -13.13 -10.05
C ASN A 188 -2.82 -13.57 -9.36
N MET A 189 -2.74 -14.00 -8.11
CA MET A 189 -3.82 -14.65 -7.39
C MET A 189 -4.18 -13.93 -6.11
N ILE A 190 -5.47 -13.81 -5.81
CA ILE A 190 -5.97 -13.32 -4.53
C ILE A 190 -5.82 -14.47 -3.51
N VAL A 191 -4.95 -14.24 -2.52
CA VAL A 191 -4.63 -15.25 -1.50
C VAL A 191 -5.62 -15.22 -0.34
N ASP A 192 -5.99 -14.02 0.07
CA ASP A 192 -6.95 -13.78 1.16
C ASP A 192 -7.51 -12.36 1.10
N GLU A 193 -8.60 -12.11 1.83
CA GLU A 193 -9.24 -10.79 1.89
C GLU A 193 -9.79 -10.46 3.27
N ILE A 194 -9.86 -9.15 3.57
CA ILE A 194 -10.69 -8.58 4.63
C ILE A 194 -11.77 -7.74 3.96
N PRO A 195 -13.04 -8.19 3.95
CA PRO A 195 -14.12 -7.42 3.38
C PRO A 195 -14.38 -6.18 4.23
N TYR A 196 -14.69 -5.09 3.54
CA TYR A 196 -14.99 -3.80 4.17
C TYR A 196 -13.94 -3.36 5.21
N ALA A 197 -12.66 -3.64 4.92
CA ALA A 197 -11.54 -3.24 5.78
C ALA A 197 -11.52 -1.73 6.06
N LEU A 198 -11.99 -0.92 5.09
CA LEU A 198 -12.12 0.52 5.18
C LEU A 198 -13.57 0.92 5.56
N SER A 199 -14.14 0.31 6.58
CA SER A 199 -15.42 0.75 7.16
C SER A 199 -15.18 1.94 8.07
N CYS A 200 -15.53 3.14 7.60
CA CYS A 200 -15.45 4.37 8.37
C CYS A 200 -16.87 4.89 8.59
N GLU A 201 -17.38 4.82 9.83
CA GLU A 201 -18.67 5.44 10.18
C GLU A 201 -18.63 6.97 10.03
N GLN A 202 -17.45 7.58 10.11
CA GLN A 202 -17.24 9.03 9.98
C GLN A 202 -16.93 9.47 8.55
N CYS A 203 -16.68 8.54 7.63
CA CYS A 203 -16.37 8.81 6.23
C CYS A 203 -17.61 8.64 5.34
N VAL A 204 -18.75 9.20 5.76
CA VAL A 204 -19.88 9.38 4.85
C VAL A 204 -19.42 10.37 3.81
N LEU A 205 -19.14 9.91 2.59
CA LEU A 205 -18.94 10.82 1.47
C LEU A 205 -20.18 11.72 1.41
N PRO A 206 -20.03 13.05 1.27
CA PRO A 206 -21.17 13.91 1.09
C PRO A 206 -21.92 13.36 -0.14
N SER A 207 -23.12 12.88 0.08
CA SER A 207 -24.03 12.49 -1.00
C SER A 207 -24.11 13.71 -1.88
N GLY A 208 -23.59 13.61 -3.13
CA GLY A 208 -23.71 14.69 -4.09
C GLY A 208 -25.18 15.07 -4.13
N GLU A 209 -25.48 16.31 -3.72
CA GLU A 209 -26.78 16.92 -3.96
C GLU A 209 -27.06 16.74 -5.46
N ARG A 210 -27.94 15.83 -5.76
CA ARG A 210 -28.60 15.86 -7.04
C ARG A 210 -29.49 17.10 -6.98
N ASP A 211 -29.08 18.13 -7.69
CA ASP A 211 -29.92 19.27 -8.01
C ASP A 211 -31.04 18.74 -8.92
N ASP A 212 -32.09 18.20 -8.28
CA ASP A 212 -33.36 17.94 -8.93
C ASP A 212 -34.08 19.28 -9.06
N ASP A 213 -33.56 20.15 -9.94
CA ASP A 213 -34.27 21.36 -10.40
C ASP A 213 -35.31 20.94 -11.45
N GLU A 214 -36.35 20.25 -11.00
CA GLU A 214 -37.59 20.10 -11.77
C GLU A 214 -38.38 21.40 -11.69
N GLY A 215 -38.04 22.33 -12.56
CA GLY A 215 -38.88 23.47 -12.91
C GLY A 215 -40.19 23.01 -13.53
N ASN A 216 -41.16 22.68 -12.67
CA ASN A 216 -42.55 22.51 -13.09
C ASN A 216 -43.18 23.86 -13.34
N GLN A 217 -43.12 24.37 -14.58
CA GLN A 217 -43.98 25.47 -15.04
C GLN A 217 -45.24 24.90 -15.69
N GLY A 218 -46.30 24.90 -14.89
CA GLY A 218 -47.64 24.63 -15.34
C GLY A 218 -48.11 25.59 -16.43
N HIS A 219 -48.44 25.07 -17.58
CA HIS A 219 -49.25 25.78 -18.56
C HIS A 219 -50.70 25.34 -18.43
N ARG A 220 -51.46 26.22 -17.82
CA ARG A 220 -52.90 26.14 -17.66
C ARG A 220 -53.48 26.86 -18.88
N GLU A 221 -53.90 26.14 -19.89
CA GLU A 221 -54.70 26.74 -20.98
C GLU A 221 -56.16 26.37 -20.78
N LYS A 222 -56.93 27.44 -20.60
CA LYS A 222 -58.39 27.43 -20.69
C LYS A 222 -58.79 27.48 -22.17
N GLY A 223 -59.74 26.67 -22.60
CA GLY A 223 -60.41 26.74 -23.91
C GLY A 223 -61.73 26.03 -23.89
N SER A 224 -62.71 26.76 -23.57
CA SER A 224 -64.13 26.84 -23.94
C SER A 224 -64.45 26.36 -25.35
N LYS A 225 -65.25 25.39 -25.50
CA LYS A 225 -66.58 25.32 -26.12
C LYS A 225 -67.04 23.88 -26.24
#